data_dc8177a7ddde1f7dfc5e704f361f1acc
#
_entry.id   dc8177a7ddde1f7dfc5e704f361f1acc
#
_cell.length_a   1.000
_cell.length_b   1.000
_cell.length_c   1.000
_cell.angle_alpha   90.00
_cell.angle_beta   90.00
_cell.angle_gamma   90.00
#
_symmetry.space_group_name_H-M   'P 1'
#
loop_
_entity.id
_entity.type
_entity.pdbx_description
1 polymer ?
#
loop_
_entity_poly.entity_id
_entity_poly.type
_entity_poly.pdbx_seq_one_letter_code
_entity_poly.pdbx_strand_id
1 'polypeptide(L)'
;MENMENMDFETMRDIQAGELMQLLDERRMKELQLRLEDMNEFDVAEFLTEIGDNRMPMVFRLLSKETAAVVFANFDTPEQEQIINSITDSELSAIIEELYVDDAVDMMEELPANVVKRVMRTATPETRRLINQYLNYPENSAGSIMTAEFVDLKKYMNVRESIARIRRIGEDKETIYTCFVTSADRKLEGVLSVKDLLLSDDETVIEDIMDTNIVFCMTHDDQEEAAEKISDYDLMALPVTDKEGRLVGIVTVDDVIDVMEAEATEDFELMAAMTPSDKPYSRTSAMDMWKRRVPWLMFLMLSATFTSMIINSFEDALAVQAVLIGFIPMLMGTGGNSGAQASTAVIRSISLGDTEPKDVGPVIWKEFRVAVLCGLTLAAVNFVKMILVDKLLLGNDAVTLTVAGVVSLSIVFIVMFAKVVGSVLPIAAEKLGADPAVMANPLISTITDAVSLLIYFEIAKLMISF
;
A
#
# COMPACT_ATOMS: atom_id res chain seq x y z
N MET A 1 7.95 -15.81 38.66
CA MET A 1 8.21 -14.43 38.29
C MET A 1 9.60 -14.22 37.66
N GLU A 2 10.66 -14.89 38.13
CA GLU A 2 12.03 -14.72 37.59
C GLU A 2 12.26 -15.26 36.15
N ASN A 3 11.38 -16.11 35.62
CA ASN A 3 11.52 -16.66 34.27
C ASN A 3 10.78 -15.86 33.16
N MET A 4 9.98 -14.88 33.49
CA MET A 4 9.21 -14.09 32.50
C MET A 4 9.97 -12.85 31.97
N GLU A 5 11.00 -12.40 32.67
CA GLU A 5 11.76 -11.18 32.28
C GLU A 5 12.67 -11.36 31.05
N ASN A 6 12.86 -12.58 30.53
CA ASN A 6 13.72 -12.87 29.37
C ASN A 6 13.04 -13.66 28.24
N MET A 7 11.71 -13.75 28.27
CA MET A 7 10.96 -14.37 27.16
C MET A 7 10.68 -13.35 26.08
N ASP A 8 10.78 -13.76 24.81
CA ASP A 8 10.33 -12.92 23.71
C ASP A 8 8.79 -12.80 23.72
N PHE A 9 8.30 -11.77 23.05
CA PHE A 9 6.89 -11.41 23.04
C PHE A 9 6.01 -12.52 22.44
N GLU A 10 6.47 -13.19 21.37
CA GLU A 10 5.75 -14.29 20.72
C GLU A 10 5.58 -15.49 21.67
N THR A 11 6.66 -15.86 22.39
CA THR A 11 6.57 -16.97 23.37
C THR A 11 5.60 -16.64 24.53
N MET A 12 5.51 -15.36 24.95
CA MET A 12 4.52 -14.96 25.97
C MET A 12 3.09 -15.08 25.46
N ARG A 13 2.82 -14.67 24.20
CA ARG A 13 1.50 -14.80 23.57
C ARG A 13 1.07 -16.27 23.45
N ASP A 14 1.97 -17.14 22.98
CA ASP A 14 1.69 -18.59 22.86
C ASP A 14 1.33 -19.23 24.22
N ILE A 15 2.00 -18.82 25.29
CA ILE A 15 1.70 -19.31 26.65
C ILE A 15 0.33 -18.82 27.11
N GLN A 16 0.01 -17.53 26.87
CA GLN A 16 -1.28 -16.95 27.21
C GLN A 16 -2.41 -17.63 26.43
N ALA A 17 -2.24 -17.81 25.11
CA ALA A 17 -3.20 -18.53 24.28
C ALA A 17 -3.43 -19.98 24.78
N GLY A 18 -2.36 -20.68 25.18
CA GLY A 18 -2.44 -22.01 25.78
C GLY A 18 -3.23 -22.04 27.11
N GLU A 19 -3.03 -21.04 27.99
CA GLU A 19 -3.79 -20.91 29.24
C GLU A 19 -5.28 -20.65 28.96
N LEU A 20 -5.59 -19.75 28.01
CA LEU A 20 -6.97 -19.45 27.61
C LEU A 20 -7.66 -20.68 27.01
N MET A 21 -6.95 -21.43 26.16
CA MET A 21 -7.46 -22.67 25.59
C MET A 21 -7.78 -23.70 26.67
N GLN A 22 -6.92 -23.84 27.68
CA GLN A 22 -7.18 -24.74 28.83
C GLN A 22 -8.43 -24.30 29.61
N LEU A 23 -8.58 -22.99 29.90
CA LEU A 23 -9.77 -22.48 30.59
C LEU A 23 -11.06 -22.74 29.78
N LEU A 24 -10.98 -22.61 28.46
CA LEU A 24 -12.09 -22.90 27.54
C LEU A 24 -12.47 -24.39 27.56
N ASP A 25 -11.48 -25.27 27.48
CA ASP A 25 -11.70 -26.74 27.49
C ASP A 25 -12.22 -27.23 28.84
N GLU A 26 -11.75 -26.64 29.95
CA GLU A 26 -12.24 -26.89 31.31
C GLU A 26 -13.61 -26.23 31.58
N ARG A 27 -14.15 -25.44 30.65
CA ARG A 27 -15.40 -24.66 30.77
C ARG A 27 -15.41 -23.66 31.92
N ARG A 28 -14.27 -23.09 32.28
CA ARG A 28 -14.12 -22.05 33.33
C ARG A 28 -14.43 -20.68 32.77
N MET A 29 -15.63 -20.46 32.24
CA MET A 29 -16.02 -19.28 31.48
C MET A 29 -15.87 -17.98 32.23
N LYS A 30 -16.05 -17.94 33.56
CA LYS A 30 -15.85 -16.69 34.33
C LYS A 30 -14.39 -16.28 34.43
N GLU A 31 -13.49 -17.24 34.56
CA GLU A 31 -12.06 -16.98 34.61
C GLU A 31 -11.52 -16.62 33.22
N LEU A 32 -12.03 -17.28 32.20
CA LEU A 32 -11.76 -16.94 30.80
C LEU A 32 -12.17 -15.49 30.52
N GLN A 33 -13.40 -15.09 30.88
CA GLN A 33 -13.87 -13.72 30.71
C GLN A 33 -12.94 -12.71 31.39
N LEU A 34 -12.59 -12.90 32.64
CA LEU A 34 -11.70 -11.99 33.38
C LEU A 34 -10.31 -11.88 32.73
N ARG A 35 -9.80 -12.97 32.17
CA ARG A 35 -8.51 -12.95 31.46
C ARG A 35 -8.61 -12.20 30.14
N LEU A 36 -9.68 -12.39 29.38
CA LEU A 36 -9.92 -11.68 28.12
C LEU A 36 -10.10 -10.17 28.35
N GLU A 37 -10.74 -9.75 29.45
CA GLU A 37 -10.91 -8.34 29.83
C GLU A 37 -9.58 -7.65 30.23
N ASP A 38 -8.58 -8.43 30.66
CA ASP A 38 -7.24 -7.94 31.06
C ASP A 38 -6.24 -7.94 29.87
N MET A 39 -6.62 -8.46 28.71
CA MET A 39 -5.77 -8.57 27.53
C MET A 39 -5.97 -7.38 26.57
N ASN A 40 -4.99 -7.16 25.69
CA ASN A 40 -5.15 -6.26 24.56
C ASN A 40 -6.18 -6.82 23.57
N GLU A 41 -7.02 -5.98 23.04
CA GLU A 41 -8.15 -6.34 22.18
C GLU A 41 -7.68 -7.03 20.89
N PHE A 42 -6.55 -6.64 20.33
CA PHE A 42 -5.93 -7.30 19.18
C PHE A 42 -5.56 -8.76 19.49
N ASP A 43 -4.91 -9.02 20.65
CA ASP A 43 -4.58 -10.38 21.09
C ASP A 43 -5.82 -11.21 21.35
N VAL A 44 -6.91 -10.59 21.81
CA VAL A 44 -8.21 -11.26 21.98
C VAL A 44 -8.79 -11.64 20.62
N ALA A 45 -8.71 -10.77 19.62
CA ALA A 45 -9.19 -11.07 18.26
C ALA A 45 -8.41 -12.23 17.64
N GLU A 46 -7.07 -12.23 17.76
CA GLU A 46 -6.25 -13.36 17.28
C GLU A 46 -6.62 -14.68 17.97
N PHE A 47 -6.72 -14.69 19.31
CA PHE A 47 -7.13 -15.87 20.06
C PHE A 47 -8.49 -16.39 19.60
N LEU A 48 -9.45 -15.49 19.37
CA LEU A 48 -10.79 -15.87 18.90
C LEU A 48 -10.75 -16.49 17.51
N THR A 49 -9.91 -15.97 16.62
CA THR A 49 -9.67 -16.54 15.29
C THR A 49 -9.05 -17.95 15.38
N GLU A 50 -8.08 -18.15 16.29
CA GLU A 50 -7.42 -19.45 16.50
C GLU A 50 -8.32 -20.55 17.04
N ILE A 51 -9.25 -20.23 17.95
CA ILE A 51 -10.17 -21.24 18.53
C ILE A 51 -11.18 -21.79 17.52
N GLY A 52 -11.29 -21.11 16.36
CA GLY A 52 -12.05 -21.53 15.19
C GLY A 52 -13.57 -21.33 15.27
N ASP A 53 -14.19 -21.47 14.13
CA ASP A 53 -15.57 -21.08 13.80
C ASP A 53 -16.65 -21.51 14.79
N ASN A 54 -16.51 -22.68 15.38
CA ASN A 54 -17.56 -23.25 16.25
C ASN A 54 -17.54 -22.66 17.68
N ARG A 55 -16.40 -22.16 18.12
CA ARG A 55 -16.20 -21.69 19.51
C ARG A 55 -16.16 -20.16 19.60
N MET A 56 -15.69 -19.49 18.56
CA MET A 56 -15.53 -18.04 18.48
C MET A 56 -16.79 -17.27 18.91
N PRO A 57 -18.00 -17.51 18.36
CA PRO A 57 -19.19 -16.75 18.75
C PRO A 57 -19.60 -16.94 20.21
N MET A 58 -19.27 -18.09 20.80
CA MET A 58 -19.59 -18.37 22.21
C MET A 58 -18.65 -17.58 23.12
N VAL A 59 -17.38 -17.51 22.81
CA VAL A 59 -16.39 -16.78 23.61
C VAL A 59 -16.55 -15.27 23.40
N PHE A 60 -16.79 -14.83 22.17
CA PHE A 60 -17.07 -13.42 21.83
C PHE A 60 -18.21 -12.82 22.68
N ARG A 61 -19.27 -13.59 22.97
CA ARG A 61 -20.37 -13.17 23.85
C ARG A 61 -19.99 -12.99 25.32
N LEU A 62 -18.78 -13.38 25.75
CA LEU A 62 -18.31 -13.13 27.11
C LEU A 62 -17.74 -11.73 27.27
N LEU A 63 -17.37 -11.07 26.17
CA LEU A 63 -16.78 -9.75 26.18
C LEU A 63 -17.78 -8.66 26.62
N SER A 64 -17.28 -7.58 27.20
CA SER A 64 -18.07 -6.37 27.40
C SER A 64 -18.49 -5.79 26.04
N LYS A 65 -19.43 -4.84 25.98
CA LYS A 65 -19.85 -4.25 24.72
C LYS A 65 -18.73 -3.45 24.09
N GLU A 66 -18.05 -2.68 24.90
CA GLU A 66 -16.93 -1.84 24.53
C GLU A 66 -15.78 -2.70 23.97
N THR A 67 -15.32 -3.69 24.72
CA THR A 67 -14.29 -4.64 24.27
C THR A 67 -14.73 -5.42 23.01
N ALA A 68 -16.00 -5.83 22.95
CA ALA A 68 -16.52 -6.57 21.81
C ALA A 68 -16.50 -5.73 20.50
N ALA A 69 -16.74 -4.43 20.57
CA ALA A 69 -16.69 -3.55 19.40
C ALA A 69 -15.24 -3.43 18.86
N VAL A 70 -14.26 -3.15 19.75
CA VAL A 70 -12.85 -3.05 19.36
C VAL A 70 -12.30 -4.40 18.85
N VAL A 71 -12.60 -5.51 19.53
CA VAL A 71 -12.23 -6.85 19.06
C VAL A 71 -12.87 -7.17 17.71
N PHE A 72 -14.10 -6.72 17.48
CA PHE A 72 -14.81 -6.93 16.23
C PHE A 72 -14.20 -6.13 15.07
N ALA A 73 -13.75 -4.90 15.31
CA ALA A 73 -13.02 -4.10 14.33
C ALA A 73 -11.70 -4.77 13.91
N ASN A 74 -11.02 -5.46 14.84
CA ASN A 74 -9.78 -6.18 14.57
C ASN A 74 -9.97 -7.56 13.86
N PHE A 75 -11.19 -7.97 13.55
CA PHE A 75 -11.41 -9.19 12.77
C PHE A 75 -11.33 -8.93 11.27
N ASP A 76 -10.82 -9.91 10.53
CA ASP A 76 -10.98 -9.92 9.07
C ASP A 76 -12.45 -10.21 8.67
N THR A 77 -12.82 -9.83 7.45
CA THR A 77 -14.18 -9.97 6.87
C THR A 77 -14.87 -11.32 7.11
N PRO A 78 -14.21 -12.48 6.98
CA PRO A 78 -14.85 -13.78 7.24
C PRO A 78 -15.28 -13.98 8.68
N GLU A 79 -14.45 -13.56 9.65
CA GLU A 79 -14.73 -13.63 11.08
C GLU A 79 -15.85 -12.66 11.44
N GLN A 80 -15.83 -11.44 10.89
CA GLN A 80 -16.91 -10.44 11.02
C GLN A 80 -18.24 -11.00 10.50
N GLU A 81 -18.25 -11.56 9.29
CA GLU A 81 -19.44 -12.19 8.71
C GLU A 81 -19.97 -13.30 9.62
N GLN A 82 -19.09 -14.12 10.14
CA GLN A 82 -19.45 -15.23 11.03
C GLN A 82 -20.05 -14.73 12.35
N ILE A 83 -19.44 -13.75 13.00
CA ILE A 83 -19.99 -13.14 14.22
C ILE A 83 -21.35 -12.54 13.93
N ILE A 84 -21.47 -11.70 12.89
CA ILE A 84 -22.75 -11.10 12.50
C ILE A 84 -23.83 -12.16 12.31
N ASN A 85 -23.53 -13.26 11.64
CA ASN A 85 -24.49 -14.34 11.40
C ASN A 85 -24.85 -15.14 12.66
N SER A 86 -24.02 -15.10 13.70
CA SER A 86 -24.16 -15.88 14.93
C SER A 86 -24.84 -15.13 16.07
N ILE A 87 -24.79 -13.79 16.08
CA ILE A 87 -25.35 -12.95 17.15
C ILE A 87 -26.79 -12.51 16.83
N THR A 88 -27.48 -12.03 17.84
CA THR A 88 -28.85 -11.48 17.69
C THR A 88 -28.82 -10.07 17.12
N ASP A 89 -29.93 -9.58 16.54
CA ASP A 89 -30.04 -8.21 16.03
C ASP A 89 -29.82 -7.15 17.13
N SER A 90 -30.13 -7.47 18.39
CA SER A 90 -29.88 -6.55 19.53
C SER A 90 -28.38 -6.49 19.92
N GLU A 91 -27.68 -7.64 19.87
CA GLU A 91 -26.24 -7.69 20.11
C GLU A 91 -25.49 -6.97 18.96
N LEU A 92 -25.90 -7.20 17.72
CA LEU A 92 -25.34 -6.54 16.55
C LEU A 92 -25.53 -5.01 16.61
N SER A 93 -26.74 -4.55 16.98
CA SER A 93 -26.99 -3.12 17.15
C SER A 93 -26.06 -2.51 18.20
N ALA A 94 -25.83 -3.21 19.31
CA ALA A 94 -24.95 -2.71 20.38
C ALA A 94 -23.49 -2.61 19.93
N ILE A 95 -23.01 -3.52 19.12
CA ILE A 95 -21.64 -3.46 18.55
C ILE A 95 -21.52 -2.29 17.58
N ILE A 96 -22.47 -2.14 16.63
CA ILE A 96 -22.42 -1.09 15.62
C ILE A 96 -22.51 0.32 16.23
N GLU A 97 -23.19 0.49 17.36
CA GLU A 97 -23.30 1.79 18.04
C GLU A 97 -22.02 2.15 18.82
N GLU A 98 -21.18 1.17 19.16
CA GLU A 98 -19.89 1.36 19.84
C GLU A 98 -18.71 1.44 18.85
N LEU A 99 -18.87 0.99 17.58
CA LEU A 99 -17.84 1.13 16.55
C LEU A 99 -17.66 2.59 16.14
N TYR A 100 -16.44 2.98 15.85
CA TYR A 100 -16.16 4.22 15.14
C TYR A 100 -16.74 4.16 13.72
N VAL A 101 -17.01 5.33 13.14
CA VAL A 101 -17.76 5.38 11.89
C VAL A 101 -16.95 4.84 10.71
N ASP A 102 -15.66 5.04 10.68
CA ASP A 102 -14.69 4.49 9.72
C ASP A 102 -14.67 2.97 9.76
N ASP A 103 -14.43 2.35 10.92
CA ASP A 103 -14.52 0.89 11.11
C ASP A 103 -15.85 0.31 10.60
N ALA A 104 -16.95 1.02 10.90
CA ALA A 104 -18.27 0.59 10.43
C ALA A 104 -18.43 0.70 8.91
N VAL A 105 -17.75 1.65 8.26
CA VAL A 105 -17.76 1.85 6.81
C VAL A 105 -16.89 0.80 6.13
N ASP A 106 -15.66 0.59 6.59
CA ASP A 106 -14.73 -0.40 6.06
C ASP A 106 -15.36 -1.81 6.10
N MET A 107 -15.93 -2.17 7.25
CA MET A 107 -16.71 -3.40 7.36
C MET A 107 -17.83 -3.49 6.31
N MET A 108 -18.54 -2.38 6.02
CA MET A 108 -19.64 -2.39 5.06
C MET A 108 -19.19 -2.56 3.61
N GLU A 109 -18.02 -2.06 3.26
CA GLU A 109 -17.47 -2.18 1.91
C GLU A 109 -17.03 -3.60 1.59
N GLU A 110 -16.55 -4.33 2.59
CA GLU A 110 -16.05 -5.68 2.42
C GLU A 110 -17.11 -6.79 2.56
N LEU A 111 -18.18 -6.53 3.34
CA LEU A 111 -19.16 -7.56 3.66
C LEU A 111 -20.11 -7.88 2.49
N PRO A 112 -20.59 -9.15 2.38
CA PRO A 112 -21.62 -9.52 1.40
C PRO A 112 -22.91 -8.70 1.55
N ALA A 113 -23.55 -8.32 0.44
CA ALA A 113 -24.71 -7.44 0.40
C ALA A 113 -25.90 -7.88 1.27
N ASN A 114 -26.05 -9.18 1.56
CA ASN A 114 -27.10 -9.67 2.47
C ASN A 114 -26.77 -9.36 3.94
N VAL A 115 -25.48 -9.38 4.31
CA VAL A 115 -24.99 -9.03 5.65
C VAL A 115 -25.09 -7.52 5.85
N VAL A 116 -24.62 -6.72 4.90
CA VAL A 116 -24.76 -5.26 4.87
C VAL A 116 -26.23 -4.84 5.11
N LYS A 117 -27.19 -5.47 4.43
CA LYS A 117 -28.62 -5.21 4.65
C LYS A 117 -29.08 -5.50 6.07
N ARG A 118 -28.51 -6.51 6.72
CA ARG A 118 -28.81 -6.85 8.11
C ARG A 118 -28.26 -5.79 9.04
N VAL A 119 -27.01 -5.41 8.88
CA VAL A 119 -26.34 -4.33 9.64
C VAL A 119 -27.12 -3.02 9.52
N MET A 120 -27.39 -2.56 8.30
CA MET A 120 -28.14 -1.34 8.03
C MET A 120 -29.58 -1.35 8.58
N ARG A 121 -30.19 -2.52 8.74
CA ARG A 121 -31.52 -2.63 9.33
C ARG A 121 -31.48 -2.52 10.86
N THR A 122 -30.41 -3.00 11.49
CA THR A 122 -30.24 -3.02 12.95
C THR A 122 -29.68 -1.72 13.51
N ALA A 123 -28.85 -1.00 12.73
CA ALA A 123 -28.30 0.30 13.10
C ALA A 123 -29.40 1.35 13.36
N THR A 124 -29.12 2.28 14.29
CA THR A 124 -30.01 3.42 14.57
C THR A 124 -30.15 4.33 13.34
N PRO A 125 -31.20 5.17 13.26
CA PRO A 125 -31.33 6.11 12.16
C PRO A 125 -30.17 7.11 12.05
N GLU A 126 -29.53 7.43 13.16
CA GLU A 126 -28.38 8.35 13.23
C GLU A 126 -27.11 7.70 12.67
N THR A 127 -26.73 6.55 13.20
CA THR A 127 -25.59 5.75 12.74
C THR A 127 -25.74 5.38 11.26
N ARG A 128 -26.94 4.94 10.85
CA ARG A 128 -27.22 4.66 9.43
C ARG A 128 -27.02 5.88 8.53
N ARG A 129 -27.36 7.08 9.00
CA ARG A 129 -27.15 8.31 8.23
C ARG A 129 -25.67 8.63 8.10
N LEU A 130 -24.90 8.44 9.18
CA LEU A 130 -23.45 8.63 9.16
C LEU A 130 -22.80 7.64 8.21
N ILE A 131 -23.01 6.34 8.37
CA ILE A 131 -22.48 5.30 7.48
C ILE A 131 -22.81 5.62 6.00
N ASN A 132 -24.08 5.96 5.67
CA ASN A 132 -24.44 6.32 4.30
C ASN A 132 -23.75 7.61 3.83
N GLN A 133 -23.40 8.53 4.70
CA GLN A 133 -22.68 9.74 4.34
C GLN A 133 -21.24 9.40 3.96
N TYR A 134 -20.59 8.53 4.73
CA TYR A 134 -19.20 8.13 4.53
C TYR A 134 -19.05 7.23 3.29
N LEU A 135 -19.94 6.27 3.08
CA LEU A 135 -20.00 5.43 1.87
C LEU A 135 -20.23 6.23 0.56
N ASN A 136 -20.53 7.52 0.63
CA ASN A 136 -20.63 8.38 -0.55
C ASN A 136 -19.30 9.10 -0.90
N TYR A 137 -18.28 9.03 -0.05
CA TYR A 137 -16.97 9.50 -0.44
C TYR A 137 -16.34 8.52 -1.45
N PRO A 138 -15.47 8.99 -2.33
CA PRO A 138 -14.77 8.10 -3.25
C PRO A 138 -13.91 7.09 -2.48
N GLU A 139 -13.86 5.85 -2.93
CA GLU A 139 -12.88 4.87 -2.46
C GLU A 139 -11.46 5.46 -2.56
N ASN A 140 -10.58 5.10 -1.65
CA ASN A 140 -9.18 5.58 -1.58
C ASN A 140 -9.05 7.10 -1.44
N SER A 141 -10.03 7.77 -0.83
CA SER A 141 -9.96 9.20 -0.53
C SER A 141 -9.77 9.46 0.97
N ALA A 142 -9.23 10.63 1.35
CA ALA A 142 -9.17 11.04 2.75
C ALA A 142 -10.55 11.04 3.44
N GLY A 143 -11.63 11.17 2.67
CA GLY A 143 -13.00 11.10 3.18
C GLY A 143 -13.47 9.68 3.48
N SER A 144 -12.92 8.63 2.82
CA SER A 144 -13.28 7.23 3.12
C SER A 144 -12.59 6.71 4.39
N ILE A 145 -11.36 7.15 4.66
CA ILE A 145 -10.54 6.71 5.79
C ILE A 145 -10.61 7.62 7.03
N MET A 146 -11.42 8.69 7.01
CA MET A 146 -11.51 9.64 8.13
C MET A 146 -12.50 9.16 9.18
N THR A 147 -12.23 9.46 10.45
CA THR A 147 -13.21 9.33 11.55
C THR A 147 -13.87 10.66 11.91
N ALA A 148 -15.10 10.63 12.41
CA ALA A 148 -15.84 11.82 12.89
C ALA A 148 -15.60 12.09 14.38
N GLU A 149 -14.94 11.20 15.08
CA GLU A 149 -14.81 11.17 16.53
C GLU A 149 -13.59 11.96 17.01
N PHE A 150 -13.57 13.25 16.77
CA PHE A 150 -12.50 14.17 17.18
C PHE A 150 -12.93 15.16 18.26
N VAL A 151 -11.95 15.81 18.91
CA VAL A 151 -12.17 16.89 19.89
C VAL A 151 -12.18 18.23 19.17
N ASP A 152 -13.34 18.92 19.18
CA ASP A 152 -13.46 20.31 18.75
C ASP A 152 -13.48 21.28 19.92
N LEU A 153 -12.68 22.34 19.84
CA LEU A 153 -12.64 23.45 20.78
C LEU A 153 -13.07 24.75 20.09
N LYS A 154 -13.33 25.78 20.89
CA LYS A 154 -13.65 27.10 20.37
C LYS A 154 -12.61 28.10 20.81
N LYS A 155 -12.18 29.00 19.92
CA LYS A 155 -11.10 29.95 20.15
C LYS A 155 -11.31 30.86 21.36
N TYR A 156 -12.57 31.15 21.73
CA TYR A 156 -12.91 32.00 22.88
C TYR A 156 -12.90 31.25 24.22
N MET A 157 -12.75 29.92 24.24
CA MET A 157 -12.63 29.14 25.46
C MET A 157 -11.27 29.42 26.11
N ASN A 158 -11.20 29.27 27.44
CA ASN A 158 -9.92 29.21 28.14
C ASN A 158 -9.45 27.75 28.32
N VAL A 159 -8.21 27.58 28.77
CA VAL A 159 -7.58 26.25 28.96
C VAL A 159 -8.38 25.39 29.93
N ARG A 160 -8.85 25.97 31.06
CA ARG A 160 -9.65 25.25 32.08
C ARG A 160 -10.95 24.70 31.46
N GLU A 161 -11.65 25.53 30.69
CA GLU A 161 -12.90 25.14 30.01
C GLU A 161 -12.65 24.05 28.96
N SER A 162 -11.55 24.16 28.23
CA SER A 162 -11.14 23.20 27.20
C SER A 162 -10.81 21.83 27.82
N ILE A 163 -10.03 21.79 28.90
CA ILE A 163 -9.74 20.56 29.64
C ILE A 163 -11.03 19.95 30.23
N ALA A 164 -11.92 20.78 30.78
CA ALA A 164 -13.20 20.28 31.28
C ALA A 164 -14.08 19.70 30.17
N ARG A 165 -14.04 20.29 28.95
CA ARG A 165 -14.71 19.75 27.77
C ARG A 165 -14.12 18.41 27.36
N ILE A 166 -12.79 18.31 27.23
CA ILE A 166 -12.08 17.06 26.86
C ILE A 166 -12.43 15.95 27.88
N ARG A 167 -12.38 16.21 29.18
CA ARG A 167 -12.75 15.23 30.21
C ARG A 167 -14.18 14.70 30.11
N ARG A 168 -15.07 15.49 29.52
CA ARG A 168 -16.49 15.13 29.39
C ARG A 168 -16.78 14.32 28.13
N ILE A 169 -16.06 14.58 27.03
CA ILE A 169 -16.37 14.00 25.71
C ILE A 169 -15.26 13.08 25.18
N GLY A 170 -14.09 13.07 25.83
CA GLY A 170 -12.90 12.41 25.27
C GLY A 170 -12.96 10.88 25.30
N GLU A 171 -13.84 10.29 26.11
CA GLU A 171 -14.06 8.85 26.17
C GLU A 171 -14.64 8.30 24.86
N ASP A 172 -15.49 9.12 24.19
CA ASP A 172 -16.13 8.79 22.94
C ASP A 172 -15.36 9.35 21.73
N LYS A 173 -14.05 9.63 21.85
CA LYS A 173 -13.23 10.22 20.79
C LYS A 173 -12.04 9.33 20.44
N GLU A 174 -11.78 9.21 19.15
CA GLU A 174 -10.67 8.45 18.60
C GLU A 174 -9.35 8.87 19.23
N THR A 175 -9.12 10.17 19.29
CA THR A 175 -7.96 10.73 19.96
C THR A 175 -8.29 12.04 20.67
N ILE A 176 -7.62 12.27 21.81
CA ILE A 176 -7.62 13.56 22.52
C ILE A 176 -6.28 14.30 22.40
N TYR A 177 -5.25 13.66 21.83
CA TYR A 177 -3.90 14.22 21.77
C TYR A 177 -3.83 15.47 20.91
N THR A 178 -4.59 15.50 19.83
CA THR A 178 -4.75 16.66 18.93
C THR A 178 -6.17 17.19 19.05
N CYS A 179 -6.31 18.49 19.35
CA CYS A 179 -7.59 19.18 19.44
C CYS A 179 -7.70 20.21 18.31
N PHE A 180 -8.85 20.28 17.68
CA PHE A 180 -9.08 21.17 16.54
C PHE A 180 -9.94 22.36 16.98
N VAL A 181 -9.52 23.57 16.59
CA VAL A 181 -10.26 24.78 16.92
C VAL A 181 -11.14 25.15 15.74
N THR A 182 -12.45 25.24 16.01
CA THR A 182 -13.43 25.53 14.95
C THR A 182 -14.28 26.75 15.28
N SER A 183 -14.70 27.47 14.21
CA SER A 183 -15.69 28.54 14.32
C SER A 183 -17.09 28.02 14.71
N ALA A 184 -18.06 28.93 14.86
CA ALA A 184 -19.46 28.56 15.05
C ALA A 184 -20.04 27.79 13.85
N ASP A 185 -19.54 28.07 12.64
CA ASP A 185 -19.91 27.41 11.38
C ASP A 185 -19.08 26.15 11.10
N ARG A 186 -18.37 25.63 12.10
CA ARG A 186 -17.46 24.46 12.03
C ARG A 186 -16.26 24.65 11.10
N LYS A 187 -15.91 25.83 10.67
CA LYS A 187 -14.68 26.06 9.90
C LYS A 187 -13.47 25.84 10.77
N LEU A 188 -12.47 25.17 10.23
CA LEU A 188 -11.20 24.93 10.90
C LEU A 188 -10.42 26.25 11.03
N GLU A 189 -10.10 26.67 12.25
CA GLU A 189 -9.42 27.95 12.53
C GLU A 189 -8.05 27.74 13.20
N GLY A 190 -7.81 26.58 13.85
CA GLY A 190 -6.57 26.30 14.56
C GLY A 190 -6.45 24.84 14.96
N VAL A 191 -5.28 24.49 15.42
CA VAL A 191 -4.96 23.19 16.02
C VAL A 191 -4.10 23.41 17.26
N LEU A 192 -4.25 22.57 18.26
CA LEU A 192 -3.38 22.52 19.45
C LEU A 192 -3.36 21.12 20.04
N SER A 193 -2.27 20.80 20.72
CA SER A 193 -2.13 19.52 21.41
C SER A 193 -2.65 19.60 22.87
N VAL A 194 -3.03 18.45 23.43
CA VAL A 194 -3.28 18.36 24.89
C VAL A 194 -2.06 18.78 25.69
N LYS A 195 -0.84 18.58 25.18
CA LYS A 195 0.40 19.07 25.80
C LYS A 195 0.39 20.59 25.94
N ASP A 196 -0.04 21.33 24.93
CA ASP A 196 -0.10 22.80 24.98
C ASP A 196 -1.11 23.26 26.04
N LEU A 197 -2.27 22.57 26.15
CA LEU A 197 -3.24 22.83 27.21
C LEU A 197 -2.68 22.57 28.60
N LEU A 198 -1.95 21.47 28.81
CA LEU A 198 -1.39 21.09 30.10
C LEU A 198 -0.24 22.00 30.56
N LEU A 199 0.47 22.63 29.60
CA LEU A 199 1.61 23.53 29.91
C LEU A 199 1.22 25.00 29.99
N SER A 200 -0.01 25.36 29.63
CA SER A 200 -0.52 26.74 29.65
C SER A 200 -1.29 27.03 30.95
N ASP A 201 -1.38 28.30 31.32
CA ASP A 201 -2.14 28.73 32.50
C ASP A 201 -3.65 28.55 32.22
N ASP A 202 -4.38 28.16 33.27
CA ASP A 202 -5.82 27.87 33.22
C ASP A 202 -6.70 28.96 32.58
N GLU A 203 -6.32 30.23 32.74
CA GLU A 203 -7.06 31.40 32.24
C GLU A 203 -6.62 31.84 30.84
N THR A 204 -5.62 31.21 30.25
CA THR A 204 -5.15 31.52 28.89
C THR A 204 -6.24 31.15 27.87
N VAL A 205 -6.50 32.04 26.91
CA VAL A 205 -7.50 31.83 25.85
C VAL A 205 -6.91 30.96 24.74
N ILE A 206 -7.70 30.05 24.18
CA ILE A 206 -7.27 29.12 23.12
C ILE A 206 -6.73 29.88 21.89
N GLU A 207 -7.32 31.01 21.54
CA GLU A 207 -6.85 31.84 20.40
C GLU A 207 -5.39 32.28 20.55
N ASP A 208 -4.88 32.42 21.78
CA ASP A 208 -3.50 32.87 22.06
C ASP A 208 -2.46 31.74 21.96
N ILE A 209 -2.90 30.48 22.02
CA ILE A 209 -2.00 29.31 22.07
C ILE A 209 -2.18 28.33 20.91
N MET A 210 -3.27 28.47 20.12
CA MET A 210 -3.51 27.61 18.96
C MET A 210 -2.55 27.93 17.81
N ASP A 211 -2.13 26.89 17.08
CA ASP A 211 -1.44 27.07 15.80
C ASP A 211 -2.49 27.31 14.69
N THR A 212 -2.28 28.37 13.91
CA THR A 212 -3.12 28.73 12.78
C THR A 212 -2.54 28.31 11.43
N ASN A 213 -1.30 27.82 11.42
CA ASN A 213 -0.67 27.25 10.24
C ASN A 213 -1.03 25.74 10.14
N ILE A 214 -2.23 25.46 9.70
CA ILE A 214 -2.82 24.13 9.77
C ILE A 214 -2.52 23.36 8.49
N VAL A 215 -1.93 22.18 8.61
CA VAL A 215 -1.88 21.18 7.55
C VAL A 215 -3.21 20.42 7.57
N PHE A 216 -3.86 20.29 6.42
CA PHE A 216 -5.15 19.61 6.28
C PHE A 216 -5.28 18.97 4.90
N CYS A 217 -6.27 18.10 4.74
CA CYS A 217 -6.73 17.61 3.43
C CYS A 217 -8.23 17.86 3.25
N MET A 218 -8.67 17.71 2.02
CA MET A 218 -10.11 17.74 1.68
C MET A 218 -10.63 16.31 1.56
N THR A 219 -11.94 16.15 1.76
CA THR A 219 -12.63 14.84 1.69
C THR A 219 -12.44 14.07 0.37
N HIS A 220 -11.99 14.72 -0.70
CA HIS A 220 -11.79 14.10 -2.02
C HIS A 220 -10.31 14.01 -2.40
N ASP A 221 -9.40 14.44 -1.52
CA ASP A 221 -7.97 14.26 -1.73
C ASP A 221 -7.68 12.75 -1.59
N ASP A 222 -6.65 12.29 -2.30
CA ASP A 222 -6.21 10.90 -2.25
C ASP A 222 -5.75 10.50 -0.85
N GLN A 223 -5.99 9.24 -0.45
CA GLN A 223 -5.52 8.73 0.85
C GLN A 223 -3.99 8.71 0.95
N GLU A 224 -3.29 8.49 -0.17
CA GLU A 224 -1.84 8.55 -0.23
C GLU A 224 -1.33 9.97 0.08
N GLU A 225 -2.00 11.03 -0.44
CA GLU A 225 -1.68 12.44 -0.11
C GLU A 225 -1.91 12.74 1.38
N ALA A 226 -2.94 12.16 2.00
CA ALA A 226 -3.17 12.28 3.44
C ALA A 226 -2.06 11.60 4.25
N ALA A 227 -1.63 10.40 3.81
CA ALA A 227 -0.54 9.64 4.41
C ALA A 227 0.80 10.38 4.30
N GLU A 228 1.11 10.95 3.13
CA GLU A 228 2.31 11.77 2.92
C GLU A 228 2.33 12.98 3.87
N LYS A 229 1.22 13.71 3.99
CA LYS A 229 1.12 14.85 4.92
C LYS A 229 1.33 14.45 6.39
N ILE A 230 0.77 13.34 6.83
CA ILE A 230 0.98 12.83 8.20
C ILE A 230 2.45 12.50 8.42
N SER A 231 3.08 11.83 7.45
CA SER A 231 4.49 11.45 7.51
C SER A 231 5.42 12.66 7.48
N ASP A 232 5.19 13.63 6.58
CA ASP A 232 6.07 14.78 6.36
C ASP A 232 6.06 15.78 7.52
N TYR A 233 4.91 15.94 8.16
CA TYR A 233 4.71 16.89 9.24
C TYR A 233 4.69 16.24 10.63
N ASP A 234 5.01 14.94 10.75
CA ASP A 234 5.00 14.17 12.01
C ASP A 234 3.67 14.34 12.79
N LEU A 235 2.54 14.27 12.09
CA LEU A 235 1.22 14.50 12.68
C LEU A 235 0.69 13.22 13.34
N MET A 236 0.00 13.37 14.48
CA MET A 236 -0.76 12.27 15.10
C MET A 236 -2.16 12.14 14.54
N ALA A 237 -2.71 13.23 14.00
CA ALA A 237 -4.00 13.28 13.33
C ALA A 237 -4.05 14.46 12.35
N LEU A 238 -4.58 14.22 11.17
CA LEU A 238 -4.73 15.19 10.08
C LEU A 238 -6.20 15.61 9.96
N PRO A 239 -6.54 16.90 10.05
CA PRO A 239 -7.92 17.34 9.88
C PRO A 239 -8.36 17.26 8.43
N VAL A 240 -9.57 16.76 8.23
CA VAL A 240 -10.23 16.65 6.92
C VAL A 240 -11.35 17.68 6.84
N THR A 241 -11.35 18.47 5.75
CA THR A 241 -12.33 19.54 5.54
C THR A 241 -13.18 19.30 4.30
N ASP A 242 -14.38 19.85 4.31
CA ASP A 242 -15.21 19.99 3.11
C ASP A 242 -14.73 21.15 2.22
N LYS A 243 -15.36 21.33 1.06
CA LYS A 243 -15.03 22.41 0.10
C LYS A 243 -15.26 23.82 0.67
N GLU A 244 -16.05 23.97 1.73
CA GLU A 244 -16.31 25.21 2.44
C GLU A 244 -15.30 25.46 3.58
N GLY A 245 -14.37 24.54 3.82
CA GLY A 245 -13.35 24.59 4.87
C GLY A 245 -13.90 24.21 6.26
N ARG A 246 -15.02 23.48 6.34
CA ARG A 246 -15.55 22.96 7.59
C ARG A 246 -14.85 21.65 7.93
N LEU A 247 -14.46 21.51 9.18
CA LEU A 247 -13.93 20.26 9.71
C LEU A 247 -15.03 19.20 9.73
N VAL A 248 -14.84 18.11 9.00
CA VAL A 248 -15.79 16.99 8.87
C VAL A 248 -15.30 15.72 9.50
N GLY A 249 -13.99 15.51 9.59
CA GLY A 249 -13.35 14.35 10.18
C GLY A 249 -11.87 14.58 10.43
N ILE A 250 -11.21 13.55 10.87
CA ILE A 250 -9.75 13.46 11.01
C ILE A 250 -9.29 12.11 10.45
N VAL A 251 -8.06 12.05 9.97
CA VAL A 251 -7.35 10.81 9.67
C VAL A 251 -6.27 10.65 10.72
N THR A 252 -6.17 9.50 11.35
CA THR A 252 -5.19 9.23 12.41
C THR A 252 -3.92 8.57 11.86
N VAL A 253 -2.85 8.56 12.65
CA VAL A 253 -1.56 8.01 12.20
C VAL A 253 -1.59 6.49 12.06
N ASP A 254 -2.38 5.80 12.88
CA ASP A 254 -2.58 4.36 12.84
C ASP A 254 -3.29 3.93 11.55
N ASP A 255 -4.40 4.58 11.17
CA ASP A 255 -5.08 4.34 9.88
C ASP A 255 -4.14 4.58 8.69
N VAL A 256 -3.30 5.62 8.79
CA VAL A 256 -2.30 5.91 7.74
C VAL A 256 -1.23 4.83 7.61
N ILE A 257 -0.86 4.14 8.70
CA ILE A 257 0.06 3.00 8.61
C ILE A 257 -0.56 1.90 7.74
N ASP A 258 -1.83 1.60 7.93
CA ASP A 258 -2.54 0.59 7.15
C ASP A 258 -2.70 1.01 5.68
N VAL A 259 -3.04 2.29 5.44
CA VAL A 259 -3.04 2.86 4.07
C VAL A 259 -1.69 2.70 3.40
N MET A 260 -0.59 3.05 4.07
CA MET A 260 0.76 2.92 3.50
C MET A 260 1.14 1.47 3.18
N GLU A 261 0.69 0.50 3.98
CA GLU A 261 0.89 -0.92 3.72
C GLU A 261 0.05 -1.39 2.52
N ALA A 262 -1.20 -0.97 2.44
CA ALA A 262 -2.11 -1.27 1.34
C ALA A 262 -1.59 -0.71 0.01
N GLU A 263 -1.22 0.57 -0.04
CA GLU A 263 -0.63 1.24 -1.22
C GLU A 263 0.67 0.57 -1.66
N ALA A 264 1.58 0.25 -0.72
CA ALA A 264 2.80 -0.46 -1.04
C ALA A 264 2.52 -1.86 -1.63
N THR A 265 1.49 -2.55 -1.15
CA THR A 265 1.07 -3.86 -1.66
C THR A 265 0.47 -3.72 -3.05
N GLU A 266 -0.37 -2.72 -3.29
CA GLU A 266 -0.92 -2.39 -4.61
C GLU A 266 0.20 -2.12 -5.61
N ASP A 267 1.14 -1.26 -5.28
CA ASP A 267 2.33 -0.95 -6.08
C ASP A 267 3.08 -2.23 -6.48
N PHE A 268 3.36 -3.13 -5.52
CA PHE A 268 4.04 -4.39 -5.82
C PHE A 268 3.25 -5.28 -6.78
N GLU A 269 1.94 -5.38 -6.62
CA GLU A 269 1.08 -6.19 -7.50
C GLU A 269 1.01 -5.59 -8.91
N LEU A 270 0.84 -4.27 -9.05
CA LEU A 270 0.86 -3.57 -10.32
C LEU A 270 2.22 -3.69 -11.02
N MET A 271 3.31 -3.53 -10.28
CA MET A 271 4.68 -3.71 -10.80
C MET A 271 4.96 -5.14 -11.29
N ALA A 272 4.22 -6.12 -10.78
CA ALA A 272 4.27 -7.51 -11.25
C ALA A 272 3.27 -7.82 -12.37
N ALA A 273 2.55 -6.81 -12.90
CA ALA A 273 1.44 -6.94 -13.84
C ALA A 273 0.35 -7.90 -13.32
N MET A 274 -0.08 -7.66 -12.12
CA MET A 274 -1.25 -8.29 -11.50
C MET A 274 -2.32 -7.22 -11.23
N THR A 275 -3.57 -7.62 -11.17
CA THR A 275 -4.64 -6.74 -10.69
C THR A 275 -4.63 -6.77 -9.16
N PRO A 276 -4.61 -5.62 -8.46
CA PRO A 276 -4.53 -5.52 -7.01
C PRO A 276 -5.60 -6.28 -6.24
N SER A 277 -5.31 -6.61 -4.98
CA SER A 277 -6.16 -7.39 -4.09
C SER A 277 -6.07 -6.94 -2.64
N ASP A 278 -7.20 -6.62 -2.05
CA ASP A 278 -7.33 -6.34 -0.62
C ASP A 278 -7.31 -7.61 0.25
N LYS A 279 -7.33 -8.80 -0.38
CA LYS A 279 -7.37 -10.08 0.33
C LYS A 279 -5.98 -10.66 0.56
N PRO A 280 -5.67 -11.11 1.79
CA PRO A 280 -4.44 -11.83 2.08
C PRO A 280 -4.24 -13.06 1.15
N TYR A 281 -3.00 -13.30 0.76
CA TYR A 281 -2.65 -14.42 -0.14
C TYR A 281 -3.18 -15.78 0.35
N SER A 282 -3.10 -16.04 1.65
CA SER A 282 -3.55 -17.29 2.28
C SER A 282 -5.05 -17.54 2.13
N ARG A 283 -5.86 -16.49 2.00
CA ARG A 283 -7.32 -16.53 1.90
C ARG A 283 -7.85 -16.36 0.49
N THR A 284 -7.00 -15.97 -0.46
CA THR A 284 -7.39 -15.77 -1.86
C THR A 284 -7.53 -17.10 -2.59
N SER A 285 -8.68 -17.35 -3.23
CA SER A 285 -8.91 -18.58 -3.95
C SER A 285 -8.03 -18.68 -5.22
N ALA A 286 -7.67 -19.92 -5.62
CA ALA A 286 -6.91 -20.14 -6.85
C ALA A 286 -7.62 -19.56 -8.10
N MET A 287 -8.96 -19.52 -8.11
CA MET A 287 -9.74 -18.96 -9.21
C MET A 287 -9.65 -17.44 -9.26
N ASP A 288 -9.64 -16.77 -8.11
CA ASP A 288 -9.51 -15.32 -8.05
C ASP A 288 -8.08 -14.89 -8.40
N MET A 289 -7.06 -15.60 -7.93
CA MET A 289 -5.68 -15.41 -8.37
C MET A 289 -5.52 -15.57 -9.88
N TRP A 290 -6.18 -16.59 -10.46
CA TRP A 290 -6.18 -16.80 -11.91
C TRP A 290 -6.81 -15.62 -12.67
N LYS A 291 -7.98 -15.12 -12.22
CA LYS A 291 -8.66 -13.97 -12.85
C LYS A 291 -7.82 -12.71 -12.85
N ARG A 292 -7.05 -12.48 -11.78
CA ARG A 292 -6.21 -11.27 -11.61
C ARG A 292 -4.93 -11.31 -12.44
N ARG A 293 -4.38 -12.50 -12.72
CA ARG A 293 -3.10 -12.68 -13.44
C ARG A 293 -3.27 -12.90 -14.94
N VAL A 294 -4.28 -13.66 -15.35
CA VAL A 294 -4.42 -14.10 -16.75
C VAL A 294 -4.62 -12.97 -17.74
N PRO A 295 -5.42 -11.93 -17.51
CA PRO A 295 -5.58 -10.84 -18.47
C PRO A 295 -4.25 -10.18 -18.85
N TRP A 296 -3.42 -9.88 -17.88
CA TRP A 296 -2.09 -9.31 -18.09
C TRP A 296 -1.15 -10.25 -18.83
N LEU A 297 -1.12 -11.54 -18.45
CA LEU A 297 -0.32 -12.54 -19.15
C LEU A 297 -0.74 -12.71 -20.60
N MET A 298 -2.03 -12.67 -20.89
CA MET A 298 -2.53 -12.72 -22.28
C MET A 298 -2.11 -11.47 -23.07
N PHE A 299 -2.20 -10.29 -22.49
CA PHE A 299 -1.75 -9.05 -23.12
C PHE A 299 -0.25 -9.11 -23.44
N LEU A 300 0.59 -9.52 -22.50
CA LEU A 300 2.03 -9.66 -22.68
C LEU A 300 2.37 -10.75 -23.71
N MET A 301 1.64 -11.86 -23.74
CA MET A 301 1.80 -12.91 -24.76
C MET A 301 1.48 -12.40 -26.17
N LEU A 302 0.42 -11.61 -26.33
CA LEU A 302 0.08 -11.01 -27.61
C LEU A 302 1.14 -9.99 -28.05
N SER A 303 1.66 -9.19 -27.14
CA SER A 303 2.70 -8.19 -27.44
C SER A 303 4.02 -8.85 -27.85
N ALA A 304 4.35 -10.05 -27.34
CA ALA A 304 5.51 -10.83 -27.78
C ALA A 304 5.49 -11.21 -29.27
N THR A 305 4.33 -11.10 -29.94
CA THR A 305 4.22 -11.29 -31.38
C THR A 305 5.07 -10.27 -32.14
N PHE A 306 5.18 -9.04 -31.67
CA PHE A 306 6.04 -8.02 -32.29
C PHE A 306 7.51 -8.43 -32.29
N THR A 307 7.99 -9.02 -31.20
CA THR A 307 9.35 -9.57 -31.08
C THR A 307 9.59 -10.65 -32.15
N SER A 308 8.65 -11.57 -32.34
CA SER A 308 8.73 -12.60 -33.38
C SER A 308 8.75 -12.01 -34.78
N MET A 309 7.94 -10.98 -35.06
CA MET A 309 7.94 -10.29 -36.38
C MET A 309 9.30 -9.63 -36.65
N ILE A 310 9.93 -9.02 -35.65
CA ILE A 310 11.28 -8.41 -35.79
C ILE A 310 12.30 -9.51 -36.11
N ILE A 311 12.34 -10.62 -35.39
CA ILE A 311 13.26 -11.72 -35.66
C ILE A 311 13.09 -12.23 -37.08
N ASN A 312 11.89 -12.46 -37.53
CA ASN A 312 11.58 -12.94 -38.89
C ASN A 312 12.05 -11.93 -39.97
N SER A 313 11.98 -10.62 -39.69
CA SER A 313 12.41 -9.61 -40.67
C SER A 313 13.93 -9.58 -40.90
N PHE A 314 14.72 -10.21 -40.01
CA PHE A 314 16.16 -10.35 -40.09
C PHE A 314 16.64 -11.78 -40.38
N GLU A 315 15.76 -12.68 -40.86
CA GLU A 315 16.05 -14.10 -41.13
C GLU A 315 17.25 -14.29 -42.08
N ASP A 316 17.33 -13.50 -43.14
CA ASP A 316 18.43 -13.58 -44.11
C ASP A 316 19.78 -13.25 -43.46
N ALA A 317 19.81 -12.23 -42.59
CA ALA A 317 21.00 -11.84 -41.85
C ALA A 317 21.45 -12.92 -40.84
N LEU A 318 20.49 -13.52 -40.16
CA LEU A 318 20.72 -14.62 -39.22
C LEU A 318 21.19 -15.90 -39.91
N ALA A 319 20.75 -16.17 -41.12
CA ALA A 319 21.20 -17.32 -41.92
C ALA A 319 22.71 -17.25 -42.26
N VAL A 320 23.26 -16.03 -42.45
CA VAL A 320 24.70 -15.82 -42.72
C VAL A 320 25.54 -16.02 -41.49
N GLN A 321 25.05 -15.64 -40.30
CA GLN A 321 25.79 -15.73 -39.04
C GLN A 321 24.92 -16.33 -37.91
N ALA A 322 24.63 -17.62 -38.01
CA ALA A 322 23.73 -18.33 -37.08
C ALA A 322 24.19 -18.23 -35.60
N VAL A 323 25.47 -17.98 -35.31
CA VAL A 323 25.98 -17.77 -33.95
C VAL A 323 25.33 -16.56 -33.26
N LEU A 324 24.85 -15.57 -34.02
CA LEU A 324 24.17 -14.37 -33.47
C LEU A 324 22.87 -14.71 -32.76
N ILE A 325 22.16 -15.76 -33.20
CA ILE A 325 20.91 -16.21 -32.58
C ILE A 325 21.11 -16.57 -31.12
N GLY A 326 22.27 -17.20 -30.78
CA GLY A 326 22.57 -17.63 -29.42
C GLY A 326 22.69 -16.50 -28.40
N PHE A 327 22.90 -15.25 -28.83
CA PHE A 327 23.06 -14.09 -27.95
C PHE A 327 21.76 -13.29 -27.76
N ILE A 328 20.73 -13.56 -28.56
CA ILE A 328 19.43 -12.88 -28.46
C ILE A 328 18.85 -12.92 -27.03
N PRO A 329 18.74 -14.08 -26.36
CA PRO A 329 18.17 -14.13 -25.00
C PRO A 329 18.97 -13.30 -23.98
N MET A 330 20.29 -13.29 -24.10
CA MET A 330 21.16 -12.52 -23.23
C MET A 330 20.96 -11.02 -23.41
N LEU A 331 20.86 -10.55 -24.65
CA LEU A 331 20.67 -9.12 -24.97
C LEU A 331 19.30 -8.62 -24.52
N MET A 332 18.24 -9.38 -24.81
CA MET A 332 16.87 -9.08 -24.36
C MET A 332 16.81 -9.04 -22.83
N GLY A 333 17.28 -10.08 -22.15
CA GLY A 333 17.29 -10.12 -20.69
C GLY A 333 18.11 -8.98 -20.07
N THR A 334 19.25 -8.59 -20.68
CA THR A 334 20.05 -7.44 -20.20
C THR A 334 19.28 -6.13 -20.37
N GLY A 335 18.59 -5.93 -21.49
CA GLY A 335 17.73 -4.77 -21.75
C GLY A 335 16.57 -4.70 -20.77
N GLY A 336 15.79 -5.77 -20.65
CA GLY A 336 14.66 -5.86 -19.76
C GLY A 336 15.03 -5.58 -18.29
N ASN A 337 16.07 -6.27 -17.79
CA ASN A 337 16.55 -6.03 -16.42
C ASN A 337 17.06 -4.61 -16.18
N SER A 338 17.74 -4.01 -17.19
CA SER A 338 18.25 -2.64 -17.06
C SER A 338 17.12 -1.60 -17.04
N GLY A 339 16.08 -1.80 -17.85
CA GLY A 339 14.89 -0.97 -17.86
C GLY A 339 14.07 -1.11 -16.59
N ALA A 340 13.87 -2.34 -16.12
CA ALA A 340 13.19 -2.65 -14.88
C ALA A 340 13.85 -1.96 -13.66
N GLN A 341 15.17 -2.01 -13.54
CA GLN A 341 15.90 -1.33 -12.47
C GLN A 341 15.67 0.20 -12.48
N ALA A 342 15.67 0.83 -13.65
CA ALA A 342 15.43 2.26 -13.77
C ALA A 342 13.98 2.61 -13.42
N SER A 343 13.01 1.83 -13.91
CA SER A 343 11.59 2.02 -13.61
C SER A 343 11.29 1.90 -12.14
N THR A 344 11.71 0.79 -11.50
CA THR A 344 11.49 0.59 -10.05
C THR A 344 12.07 1.75 -9.22
N ALA A 345 13.28 2.23 -9.58
CA ALA A 345 13.89 3.34 -8.87
C ALA A 345 13.10 4.65 -9.04
N VAL A 346 12.56 4.90 -10.24
CA VAL A 346 11.78 6.11 -10.54
C VAL A 346 10.38 6.02 -9.92
N ILE A 347 9.68 4.89 -10.06
CA ILE A 347 8.38 4.65 -9.41
C ILE A 347 8.50 4.91 -7.92
N ARG A 348 9.47 4.28 -7.25
CA ARG A 348 9.68 4.49 -5.80
C ARG A 348 10.00 5.94 -5.45
N SER A 349 10.74 6.66 -6.31
CA SER A 349 11.04 8.08 -6.09
C SER A 349 9.81 8.96 -6.27
N ILE A 350 8.86 8.55 -7.11
CA ILE A 350 7.56 9.22 -7.27
C ILE A 350 6.68 8.95 -6.05
N SER A 351 6.51 7.68 -5.66
CA SER A 351 5.71 7.29 -4.47
C SER A 351 6.23 7.87 -3.14
N LEU A 352 7.49 8.31 -3.09
CA LEU A 352 8.06 9.00 -1.92
C LEU A 352 8.01 10.53 -2.03
N GLY A 353 7.39 11.09 -3.08
CA GLY A 353 7.40 12.54 -3.32
C GLY A 353 8.76 13.14 -3.71
N ASP A 354 9.84 12.32 -3.80
CA ASP A 354 11.20 12.79 -4.16
C ASP A 354 11.30 13.28 -5.60
N THR A 355 10.41 12.84 -6.48
CA THR A 355 10.40 13.16 -7.92
C THR A 355 9.02 13.59 -8.36
N GLU A 356 8.90 14.81 -8.83
CA GLU A 356 7.66 15.32 -9.41
C GLU A 356 7.65 15.22 -10.94
N PRO A 357 6.47 15.23 -11.60
CA PRO A 357 6.32 15.22 -13.05
C PRO A 357 7.10 16.33 -13.80
N LYS A 358 7.47 17.40 -13.12
CA LYS A 358 8.32 18.47 -13.67
C LYS A 358 9.80 18.08 -13.80
N ASP A 359 10.26 17.08 -13.05
CA ASP A 359 11.68 16.70 -12.92
C ASP A 359 12.18 15.73 -14.00
N VAL A 360 11.43 15.52 -15.08
CA VAL A 360 11.78 14.63 -16.21
C VAL A 360 13.20 14.83 -16.71
N GLY A 361 13.62 16.08 -16.91
CA GLY A 361 14.94 16.38 -17.45
C GLY A 361 16.09 15.93 -16.55
N PRO A 362 16.11 16.33 -15.27
CA PRO A 362 17.09 15.85 -14.28
C PRO A 362 17.12 14.32 -14.14
N VAL A 363 15.97 13.66 -14.08
CA VAL A 363 15.85 12.19 -13.97
C VAL A 363 16.45 11.50 -15.18
N ILE A 364 16.05 11.89 -16.40
CA ILE A 364 16.60 11.32 -17.65
C ILE A 364 18.12 11.52 -17.69
N TRP A 365 18.62 12.69 -17.32
CA TRP A 365 20.05 12.96 -17.34
C TRP A 365 20.82 12.14 -16.31
N LYS A 366 20.23 11.90 -15.13
CA LYS A 366 20.79 11.03 -14.11
C LYS A 366 20.87 9.58 -14.61
N GLU A 367 19.75 9.04 -15.09
CA GLU A 367 19.66 7.67 -15.60
C GLU A 367 20.51 7.45 -16.86
N PHE A 368 20.62 8.44 -17.75
CA PHE A 368 21.52 8.37 -18.89
C PHE A 368 23.00 8.21 -18.47
N ARG A 369 23.46 8.93 -17.46
CA ARG A 369 24.83 8.76 -16.93
C ARG A 369 25.03 7.38 -16.31
N VAL A 370 24.06 6.88 -15.56
CA VAL A 370 24.08 5.53 -15.01
C VAL A 370 24.08 4.49 -16.13
N ALA A 371 23.28 4.70 -17.18
CA ALA A 371 23.20 3.84 -18.35
C ALA A 371 24.53 3.71 -19.09
N VAL A 372 25.25 4.83 -19.29
CA VAL A 372 26.58 4.82 -19.91
C VAL A 372 27.57 4.03 -19.06
N LEU A 373 27.60 4.23 -17.76
CA LEU A 373 28.51 3.51 -16.86
C LEU A 373 28.18 1.99 -16.82
N CYS A 374 26.91 1.64 -16.67
CA CYS A 374 26.48 0.23 -16.67
C CYS A 374 26.74 -0.41 -18.05
N GLY A 375 26.36 0.26 -19.13
CA GLY A 375 26.52 -0.26 -20.48
C GLY A 375 27.98 -0.54 -20.85
N LEU A 376 28.89 0.38 -20.56
CA LEU A 376 30.32 0.18 -20.78
C LEU A 376 30.92 -0.93 -19.93
N THR A 377 30.51 -1.00 -18.65
CA THR A 377 30.98 -2.05 -17.74
C THR A 377 30.51 -3.42 -18.21
N LEU A 378 29.21 -3.58 -18.50
CA LEU A 378 28.63 -4.83 -18.98
C LEU A 378 29.21 -5.23 -20.34
N ALA A 379 29.41 -4.29 -21.24
CA ALA A 379 30.04 -4.56 -22.54
C ALA A 379 31.49 -5.08 -22.39
N ALA A 380 32.28 -4.46 -21.52
CA ALA A 380 33.65 -4.89 -21.26
C ALA A 380 33.69 -6.29 -20.65
N VAL A 381 32.87 -6.55 -19.62
CA VAL A 381 32.77 -7.88 -18.99
C VAL A 381 32.30 -8.93 -19.98
N ASN A 382 31.27 -8.62 -20.79
CA ASN A 382 30.76 -9.55 -21.80
C ASN A 382 31.81 -9.85 -22.88
N PHE A 383 32.53 -8.83 -23.36
CA PHE A 383 33.58 -9.03 -24.33
C PHE A 383 34.64 -10.01 -23.82
N VAL A 384 35.13 -9.81 -22.59
CA VAL A 384 36.09 -10.72 -21.94
C VAL A 384 35.48 -12.11 -21.76
N LYS A 385 34.22 -12.21 -21.30
CA LYS A 385 33.50 -13.47 -21.16
C LYS A 385 33.41 -14.22 -22.47
N MET A 386 33.05 -13.57 -23.57
CA MET A 386 32.93 -14.18 -24.88
C MET A 386 34.28 -14.75 -25.38
N ILE A 387 35.36 -14.04 -25.14
CA ILE A 387 36.69 -14.51 -25.56
C ILE A 387 37.21 -15.63 -24.65
N LEU A 388 37.11 -15.48 -23.32
CA LEU A 388 37.66 -16.46 -22.40
C LEU A 388 36.79 -17.70 -22.24
N VAL A 389 35.48 -17.50 -22.10
CA VAL A 389 34.54 -18.59 -21.81
C VAL A 389 34.02 -19.21 -23.11
N ASP A 390 33.38 -18.41 -23.97
CA ASP A 390 32.69 -18.99 -25.13
C ASP A 390 33.69 -19.51 -26.18
N LYS A 391 34.75 -18.75 -26.47
CA LYS A 391 35.76 -19.15 -27.48
C LYS A 391 36.82 -20.11 -26.94
N LEU A 392 37.50 -19.74 -25.81
CA LEU A 392 38.63 -20.52 -25.32
C LEU A 392 38.18 -21.74 -24.50
N LEU A 393 37.26 -21.58 -23.55
CA LEU A 393 36.87 -22.66 -22.65
C LEU A 393 35.89 -23.64 -23.32
N LEU A 394 34.86 -23.11 -24.02
CA LEU A 394 33.83 -23.92 -24.70
C LEU A 394 34.23 -24.31 -26.13
N GLY A 395 35.33 -23.77 -26.67
CA GLY A 395 35.83 -24.11 -28.01
C GLY A 395 34.91 -23.66 -29.15
N ASN A 396 34.12 -22.60 -28.96
CA ASN A 396 33.20 -22.10 -30.01
C ASN A 396 33.97 -21.20 -30.99
N ASP A 397 34.50 -21.77 -32.06
CA ASP A 397 35.24 -21.04 -33.10
C ASP A 397 34.38 -20.03 -33.90
N ALA A 398 33.06 -20.17 -33.86
CA ALA A 398 32.13 -19.20 -34.48
C ALA A 398 32.09 -17.85 -33.74
N VAL A 399 32.57 -17.80 -32.49
CA VAL A 399 32.73 -16.56 -31.72
C VAL A 399 34.01 -15.85 -32.13
N THR A 400 33.90 -15.06 -33.20
CA THR A 400 35.01 -14.20 -33.68
C THR A 400 35.12 -12.93 -32.86
N LEU A 401 36.23 -12.19 -32.99
CA LEU A 401 36.39 -10.87 -32.39
C LEU A 401 35.33 -9.88 -32.88
N THR A 402 34.92 -10.01 -34.15
CA THR A 402 33.84 -9.19 -34.73
C THR A 402 32.49 -9.47 -34.06
N VAL A 403 32.13 -10.74 -33.89
CA VAL A 403 30.90 -11.15 -33.18
C VAL A 403 30.93 -10.66 -31.75
N ALA A 404 32.06 -10.84 -31.02
CA ALA A 404 32.19 -10.33 -29.66
C ALA A 404 32.05 -8.79 -29.60
N GLY A 405 32.59 -8.09 -30.60
CA GLY A 405 32.44 -6.63 -30.73
C GLY A 405 31.01 -6.19 -30.99
N VAL A 406 30.31 -6.84 -31.90
CA VAL A 406 28.90 -6.59 -32.20
C VAL A 406 28.04 -6.75 -30.96
N VAL A 407 28.14 -7.89 -30.28
CA VAL A 407 27.32 -8.19 -29.10
C VAL A 407 27.62 -7.19 -27.98
N SER A 408 28.89 -6.92 -27.70
CA SER A 408 29.28 -5.99 -26.62
C SER A 408 28.89 -4.54 -26.91
N LEU A 409 29.02 -4.09 -28.16
CA LEU A 409 28.57 -2.76 -28.56
C LEU A 409 27.05 -2.65 -28.45
N SER A 410 26.33 -3.68 -28.84
CA SER A 410 24.87 -3.73 -28.72
C SER A 410 24.43 -3.60 -27.26
N ILE A 411 25.11 -4.23 -26.29
CA ILE A 411 24.82 -4.09 -24.86
C ILE A 411 24.83 -2.62 -24.44
N VAL A 412 25.83 -1.82 -24.89
CA VAL A 412 25.91 -0.41 -24.52
C VAL A 412 24.65 0.34 -24.93
N PHE A 413 24.25 0.22 -26.19
CA PHE A 413 23.08 0.95 -26.70
C PHE A 413 21.77 0.42 -26.16
N ILE A 414 21.65 -0.89 -25.96
CA ILE A 414 20.48 -1.54 -25.36
C ILE A 414 20.26 -1.03 -23.93
N VAL A 415 21.32 -1.02 -23.10
CA VAL A 415 21.25 -0.55 -21.71
C VAL A 415 20.91 0.94 -21.64
N MET A 416 21.49 1.75 -22.53
CA MET A 416 21.18 3.18 -22.63
C MET A 416 19.71 3.41 -22.97
N PHE A 417 19.20 2.73 -24.00
CA PHE A 417 17.80 2.83 -24.38
C PHE A 417 16.86 2.36 -23.26
N ALA A 418 17.13 1.16 -22.70
CA ALA A 418 16.30 0.53 -21.70
C ALA A 418 16.15 1.39 -20.42
N LYS A 419 17.25 1.95 -19.93
CA LYS A 419 17.21 2.82 -18.74
C LYS A 419 16.49 4.14 -18.99
N VAL A 420 16.67 4.75 -20.17
CA VAL A 420 15.93 5.98 -20.52
C VAL A 420 14.44 5.69 -20.64
N VAL A 421 14.02 4.61 -21.31
CA VAL A 421 12.60 4.25 -21.42
C VAL A 421 12.03 3.89 -20.06
N GLY A 422 12.77 3.08 -19.26
CA GLY A 422 12.36 2.70 -17.91
C GLY A 422 12.15 3.90 -16.97
N SER A 423 12.90 4.98 -17.17
CA SER A 423 12.72 6.20 -16.37
C SER A 423 11.62 7.14 -16.89
N VAL A 424 11.42 7.18 -18.20
CA VAL A 424 10.44 8.10 -18.81
C VAL A 424 9.01 7.60 -18.67
N LEU A 425 8.77 6.29 -18.80
CA LEU A 425 7.42 5.73 -18.84
C LEU A 425 6.63 5.98 -17.54
N PRO A 426 7.17 5.74 -16.32
CA PRO A 426 6.45 6.03 -15.08
C PRO A 426 6.09 7.50 -14.95
N ILE A 427 7.03 8.43 -15.22
CA ILE A 427 6.76 9.87 -15.16
C ILE A 427 5.71 10.30 -16.20
N ALA A 428 5.68 9.64 -17.36
CA ALA A 428 4.67 9.93 -18.37
C ALA A 428 3.29 9.43 -17.95
N ALA A 429 3.21 8.27 -17.28
CA ALA A 429 1.97 7.74 -16.72
C ALA A 429 1.38 8.70 -15.69
N GLU A 430 2.16 9.13 -14.72
CA GLU A 430 1.77 10.10 -13.70
C GLU A 430 1.27 11.42 -14.31
N LYS A 431 1.98 11.95 -15.31
CA LYS A 431 1.52 13.15 -16.06
C LYS A 431 0.19 12.99 -16.76
N LEU A 432 -0.18 11.78 -17.11
CA LEU A 432 -1.45 11.44 -17.75
C LEU A 432 -2.55 11.09 -16.73
N GLY A 433 -2.24 11.14 -15.44
CA GLY A 433 -3.15 10.76 -14.36
C GLY A 433 -3.35 9.24 -14.26
N ALA A 434 -2.36 8.46 -14.71
CA ALA A 434 -2.33 7.01 -14.56
C ALA A 434 -1.27 6.64 -13.53
N ASP A 435 -1.50 5.59 -12.77
CA ASP A 435 -0.55 5.10 -11.79
C ASP A 435 0.78 4.71 -12.45
N PRO A 436 1.92 5.26 -11.95
CA PRO A 436 3.25 4.93 -12.46
C PRO A 436 3.62 3.45 -12.35
N ALA A 437 3.12 2.73 -11.33
CA ALA A 437 3.42 1.32 -11.09
C ALA A 437 2.91 0.41 -12.22
N VAL A 438 1.83 0.78 -12.90
CA VAL A 438 1.32 0.06 -14.09
C VAL A 438 2.34 0.02 -15.23
N MET A 439 3.23 1.02 -15.32
CA MET A 439 4.28 1.10 -16.35
C MET A 439 5.56 0.34 -15.99
N ALA A 440 5.46 -0.62 -15.06
CA ALA A 440 6.60 -1.34 -14.52
C ALA A 440 7.09 -2.53 -15.39
N ASN A 441 7.84 -3.40 -14.79
CA ASN A 441 8.71 -4.41 -15.37
C ASN A 441 8.19 -5.17 -16.62
N PRO A 442 6.98 -5.75 -16.67
CA PRO A 442 6.60 -6.57 -17.82
C PRO A 442 6.37 -5.76 -19.10
N LEU A 443 5.79 -4.56 -18.98
CA LEU A 443 5.59 -3.67 -20.13
C LEU A 443 6.91 -3.14 -20.67
N ILE A 444 7.79 -2.69 -19.76
CA ILE A 444 9.13 -2.21 -20.12
C ILE A 444 9.94 -3.33 -20.77
N SER A 445 9.92 -4.54 -20.21
CA SER A 445 10.61 -5.69 -20.80
C SER A 445 10.13 -5.95 -22.24
N THR A 446 8.84 -5.92 -22.50
CA THR A 446 8.30 -6.11 -23.85
C THR A 446 8.77 -5.05 -24.85
N ILE A 447 8.77 -3.77 -24.42
CA ILE A 447 9.26 -2.67 -25.27
C ILE A 447 10.76 -2.79 -25.50
N THR A 448 11.51 -3.05 -24.43
CA THR A 448 12.98 -3.16 -24.50
C THR A 448 13.43 -4.38 -25.28
N ASP A 449 12.72 -5.50 -25.24
CA ASP A 449 13.00 -6.70 -26.01
C ASP A 449 12.91 -6.40 -27.52
N ALA A 450 11.83 -5.79 -27.97
CA ALA A 450 11.64 -5.43 -29.37
C ALA A 450 12.74 -4.49 -29.87
N VAL A 451 13.03 -3.43 -29.09
CA VAL A 451 14.04 -2.43 -29.50
C VAL A 451 15.47 -2.98 -29.37
N SER A 452 15.73 -3.84 -28.38
CA SER A 452 17.03 -4.52 -28.24
C SER A 452 17.38 -5.34 -29.47
N LEU A 453 16.42 -6.04 -30.04
CA LEU A 453 16.60 -6.80 -31.28
C LEU A 453 16.90 -5.88 -32.47
N LEU A 454 16.16 -4.79 -32.61
CA LEU A 454 16.40 -3.79 -33.67
C LEU A 454 17.83 -3.21 -33.56
N ILE A 455 18.23 -2.78 -32.38
CA ILE A 455 19.60 -2.25 -32.12
C ILE A 455 20.64 -3.30 -32.45
N TYR A 456 20.43 -4.54 -31.99
CA TYR A 456 21.37 -5.63 -32.20
C TYR A 456 21.56 -5.96 -33.68
N PHE A 457 20.48 -6.13 -34.42
CA PHE A 457 20.53 -6.50 -35.83
C PHE A 457 21.07 -5.35 -36.71
N GLU A 458 20.75 -4.11 -36.41
CA GLU A 458 21.31 -2.96 -37.12
C GLU A 458 22.83 -2.83 -36.89
N ILE A 459 23.30 -3.04 -35.66
CA ILE A 459 24.75 -3.05 -35.37
C ILE A 459 25.43 -4.23 -36.07
N ALA A 460 24.81 -5.43 -36.03
CA ALA A 460 25.33 -6.60 -36.73
C ALA A 460 25.44 -6.33 -38.24
N LYS A 461 24.43 -5.73 -38.85
CA LYS A 461 24.42 -5.37 -40.26
C LYS A 461 25.50 -4.35 -40.64
N LEU A 462 25.79 -3.39 -39.76
CA LEU A 462 26.83 -2.39 -39.98
C LEU A 462 28.25 -2.96 -39.84
N MET A 463 28.47 -3.90 -38.94
CA MET A 463 29.83 -4.43 -38.62
C MET A 463 30.16 -5.71 -39.34
N ILE A 464 29.18 -6.50 -39.73
CA ILE A 464 29.31 -7.73 -40.48
C ILE A 464 28.68 -7.45 -41.84
N SER A 465 29.52 -7.29 -42.87
CA SER A 465 29.00 -7.07 -44.24
C SER A 465 28.18 -8.27 -44.67
N PHE A 466 26.89 -8.11 -44.82
CA PHE A 466 25.97 -9.09 -45.36
C PHE A 466 25.78 -8.88 -46.87
#